data_88c44ffeac66e90a7eff447deb9fc393
#
_entry.id   88c44ffeac66e90a7eff447deb9fc393
#
_cell.length_a   1.000
_cell.length_b   1.000
_cell.length_c   1.000
_cell.angle_alpha   90.00
_cell.angle_beta   90.00
_cell.angle_gamma   90.00
#
_symmetry.space_group_name_H-M   'P 1'
#
loop_
_entity.id
_entity.type
_entity.pdbx_description
1 polymer ?
#
loop_
_entity_poly.entity_id
_entity_poly.type
_entity_poly.pdbx_seq_one_letter_code
_entity_poly.pdbx_strand_id
1 'polypeptide(L)'
;MEPVTDVAGLPRVLLIGDSISIGYTVPVRALLQGKANLHRPPTNCGPTTRGLEQIDRWLGDDRWDVIHFNWGLHDLKYVPATGDKLTDPKTPGSRPQVPREQYEANLRKLVARMQKTGATLIWAATTPVPPGAQGRIAGDEVA
;
A
#
# COMPACT_ATOMS: atom_id res chain seq x y z
N MET A 1 -6.91 -5.04 -14.07
CA MET A 1 -8.03 -4.19 -13.62
C MET A 1 -8.21 -3.10 -14.66
N GLU A 2 -9.42 -2.89 -15.12
CA GLU A 2 -9.71 -1.92 -16.19
C GLU A 2 -9.33 -0.49 -15.76
N PRO A 3 -8.74 0.31 -16.66
CA PRO A 3 -8.57 1.73 -16.45
C PRO A 3 -9.91 2.43 -16.16
N VAL A 4 -9.84 3.53 -15.43
CA VAL A 4 -11.03 4.35 -15.14
C VAL A 4 -11.05 5.52 -16.11
N THR A 5 -12.18 5.74 -16.77
CA THR A 5 -12.45 6.99 -17.49
C THR A 5 -13.10 7.96 -16.52
N ASP A 6 -12.51 9.12 -16.35
CA ASP A 6 -13.02 10.11 -15.41
C ASP A 6 -14.36 10.70 -15.86
N VAL A 7 -15.28 10.78 -14.91
CA VAL A 7 -16.49 11.59 -15.05
C VAL A 7 -16.16 13.01 -14.61
N ALA A 8 -16.35 13.96 -15.50
CA ALA A 8 -16.03 15.37 -15.23
C ALA A 8 -16.80 15.91 -14.00
N GLY A 9 -16.14 16.71 -13.18
CA GLY A 9 -16.72 17.32 -11.99
C GLY A 9 -16.74 16.42 -10.74
N LEU A 10 -16.39 15.13 -10.86
CA LEU A 10 -16.26 14.26 -9.70
C LEU A 10 -14.81 14.30 -9.14
N PRO A 11 -14.65 14.21 -7.79
CA PRO A 11 -13.33 14.15 -7.18
C PRO A 11 -12.56 12.91 -7.63
N ARG A 12 -11.24 13.06 -7.76
CA ARG A 12 -10.30 11.98 -8.09
C ARG A 12 -9.69 11.40 -6.83
N VAL A 13 -9.85 10.11 -6.67
CA VAL A 13 -9.35 9.34 -5.52
C VAL A 13 -8.29 8.36 -5.99
N LEU A 14 -7.10 8.41 -5.40
CA LEU A 14 -6.06 7.41 -5.60
C LEU A 14 -6.04 6.43 -4.42
N LEU A 15 -6.17 5.14 -4.72
CA LEU A 15 -6.08 4.07 -3.74
C LEU A 15 -4.75 3.33 -3.91
N ILE A 16 -3.85 3.47 -2.93
CA ILE A 16 -2.55 2.80 -2.88
C ILE A 16 -2.60 1.68 -1.85
N GLY A 17 -2.21 0.46 -2.23
CA GLY A 17 -2.16 -0.66 -1.30
C GLY A 17 -1.82 -1.97 -2.00
N ASP A 18 -1.74 -3.03 -1.20
CA ASP A 18 -1.35 -4.37 -1.63
C ASP A 18 -2.49 -5.21 -2.23
N SER A 19 -2.38 -6.54 -2.15
CA SER A 19 -3.38 -7.49 -2.67
C SER A 19 -4.76 -7.36 -1.99
N ILE A 20 -4.81 -6.92 -0.73
CA ILE A 20 -6.08 -6.69 -0.02
C ILE A 20 -6.82 -5.55 -0.71
N SER A 21 -6.12 -4.46 -1.03
CA SER A 21 -6.70 -3.33 -1.75
C SER A 21 -7.15 -3.69 -3.17
N ILE A 22 -6.42 -4.59 -3.84
CA ILE A 22 -6.85 -5.14 -5.14
C ILE A 22 -8.21 -5.83 -4.99
N GLY A 23 -8.38 -6.62 -3.94
CA GLY A 23 -9.61 -7.37 -3.69
C GLY A 23 -10.84 -6.49 -3.50
N TYR A 24 -10.72 -5.36 -2.78
CA TYR A 24 -11.87 -4.49 -2.52
C TYR A 24 -12.03 -3.31 -3.51
N THR A 25 -11.11 -3.10 -4.44
CA THR A 25 -11.19 -1.95 -5.38
C THR A 25 -12.48 -1.98 -6.21
N VAL A 26 -12.88 -3.12 -6.76
CA VAL A 26 -14.07 -3.21 -7.61
C VAL A 26 -15.35 -2.92 -6.83
N PRO A 27 -15.61 -3.55 -5.67
CA PRO A 27 -16.73 -3.18 -4.82
C PRO A 27 -16.75 -1.68 -4.43
N VAL A 28 -15.60 -1.11 -4.07
CA VAL A 28 -15.52 0.31 -3.71
C VAL A 28 -15.83 1.21 -4.90
N ARG A 29 -15.36 0.88 -6.10
CA ARG A 29 -15.75 1.59 -7.34
C ARG A 29 -17.26 1.61 -7.54
N ALA A 30 -17.92 0.48 -7.33
CA ALA A 30 -19.38 0.39 -7.46
C ALA A 30 -20.09 1.30 -6.44
N LEU A 31 -19.64 1.32 -5.18
CA LEU A 31 -20.20 2.18 -4.12
C LEU A 31 -19.98 3.68 -4.35
N LEU A 32 -18.90 4.03 -5.06
CA LEU A 32 -18.51 5.40 -5.37
C LEU A 32 -19.00 5.86 -6.77
N GLN A 33 -19.75 5.03 -7.50
CA GLN A 33 -20.29 5.38 -8.79
C GLN A 33 -21.12 6.67 -8.70
N GLY A 34 -20.82 7.63 -9.57
CA GLY A 34 -21.44 8.98 -9.56
C GLY A 34 -21.02 9.88 -8.39
N LYS A 35 -20.06 9.46 -7.55
CA LYS A 35 -19.57 10.23 -6.41
C LYS A 35 -18.08 10.56 -6.50
N ALA A 36 -17.28 9.65 -7.07
CA ALA A 36 -15.84 9.84 -7.22
C ALA A 36 -15.26 8.96 -8.35
N ASN A 37 -14.16 9.41 -8.91
CA ASN A 37 -13.33 8.66 -9.86
C ASN A 37 -12.25 7.92 -9.06
N LEU A 38 -12.43 6.62 -8.82
CA LEU A 38 -11.49 5.82 -8.03
C LEU A 38 -10.44 5.15 -8.91
N HIS A 39 -9.22 5.62 -8.80
CA HIS A 39 -8.03 5.07 -9.44
C HIS A 39 -7.18 4.24 -8.50
N ARG A 40 -6.31 3.41 -9.05
CA ARG A 40 -5.23 2.74 -8.33
C ARG A 40 -4.07 2.42 -9.27
N PRO A 41 -2.83 2.27 -8.74
CA PRO A 41 -1.74 1.71 -9.53
C PRO A 41 -2.13 0.33 -10.09
N PRO A 42 -1.80 0.01 -11.36
CA PRO A 42 -2.18 -1.26 -11.99
C PRO A 42 -1.33 -2.44 -11.48
N THR A 43 -0.91 -2.39 -10.23
CA THR A 43 0.01 -3.35 -9.60
C THR A 43 -0.27 -3.50 -8.11
N ASN A 44 0.28 -4.55 -7.50
CA ASN A 44 0.43 -4.64 -6.05
C ASN A 44 1.50 -3.64 -5.60
N CYS A 45 1.17 -2.73 -4.68
CA CYS A 45 2.10 -1.68 -4.24
C CYS A 45 3.19 -2.20 -3.30
N GLY A 46 3.09 -3.45 -2.81
CA GLY A 46 4.15 -4.14 -2.10
C GLY A 46 4.56 -3.49 -0.77
N PRO A 47 5.83 -3.63 -0.37
CA PRO A 47 6.37 -3.00 0.84
C PRO A 47 6.63 -1.50 0.65
N THR A 48 6.90 -0.80 1.75
CA THR A 48 7.23 0.64 1.74
C THR A 48 8.45 0.98 0.88
N THR A 49 9.43 0.09 0.76
CA THR A 49 10.58 0.26 -0.15
C THR A 49 10.15 0.41 -1.60
N ARG A 50 9.25 -0.46 -2.06
CA ARG A 50 8.64 -0.34 -3.39
C ARG A 50 7.81 0.93 -3.53
N GLY A 51 7.13 1.33 -2.44
CA GLY A 51 6.44 2.62 -2.38
C GLY A 51 7.37 3.77 -2.73
N LEU A 52 8.54 3.85 -2.07
CA LEU A 52 9.53 4.90 -2.34
C LEU A 52 10.07 4.88 -3.78
N GLU A 53 10.24 3.71 -4.39
CA GLU A 53 10.72 3.58 -5.76
C GLU A 53 9.68 4.02 -6.79
N GLN A 54 8.39 3.87 -6.49
CA GLN A 54 7.32 4.00 -7.48
C GLN A 54 6.34 5.14 -7.22
N ILE A 55 6.42 5.81 -6.07
CA ILE A 55 5.40 6.80 -5.65
C ILE A 55 5.22 7.91 -6.68
N ASP A 56 6.30 8.42 -7.25
CA ASP A 56 6.21 9.49 -8.25
C ASP A 56 5.49 9.03 -9.52
N ARG A 57 5.74 7.80 -9.96
CA ARG A 57 5.05 7.19 -11.10
C ARG A 57 3.56 6.96 -10.81
N TRP A 58 3.21 6.59 -9.56
CA TRP A 58 1.81 6.33 -9.19
C TRP A 58 1.03 7.62 -9.01
N LEU A 59 1.67 8.68 -8.54
CA LEU A 59 1.07 10.00 -8.44
C LEU A 59 0.91 10.63 -9.83
N GLY A 60 1.89 10.45 -10.72
CA GLY A 60 1.93 11.09 -12.03
C GLY A 60 1.90 12.61 -11.94
N ASP A 61 1.46 13.23 -13.03
CA ASP A 61 1.21 14.68 -13.10
C ASP A 61 -0.27 15.02 -12.81
N ASP A 62 -1.02 14.02 -12.38
CA ASP A 62 -2.44 14.15 -12.11
C ASP A 62 -2.73 14.91 -10.81
N ARG A 63 -3.85 15.63 -10.79
CA ARG A 63 -4.39 16.18 -9.55
C ARG A 63 -5.21 15.11 -8.83
N TRP A 64 -4.94 14.92 -7.56
CA TRP A 64 -5.71 14.06 -6.66
C TRP A 64 -6.43 14.91 -5.61
N ASP A 65 -7.68 14.61 -5.35
CA ASP A 65 -8.45 15.22 -4.26
C ASP A 65 -8.30 14.41 -2.97
N VAL A 66 -8.20 13.08 -3.10
CA VAL A 66 -7.99 12.17 -1.97
C VAL A 66 -6.96 11.11 -2.34
N ILE A 67 -6.06 10.79 -1.42
CA ILE A 67 -5.16 9.63 -1.52
C ILE A 67 -5.41 8.75 -0.29
N HIS A 68 -6.01 7.58 -0.53
CA HIS A 68 -6.17 6.52 0.48
C HIS A 68 -5.02 5.52 0.33
N PHE A 69 -4.30 5.25 1.41
CA PHE A 69 -3.12 4.40 1.34
C PHE A 69 -2.95 3.49 2.55
N ASN A 70 -2.34 2.32 2.28
CA ASN A 70 -1.93 1.34 3.27
C ASN A 70 -0.61 0.68 2.85
N TRP A 71 0.27 0.46 3.82
CA TRP A 71 1.45 -0.41 3.76
C TRP A 71 1.61 -1.13 5.09
N GLY A 72 2.22 -2.31 5.08
CA GLY A 72 2.59 -3.02 6.30
C GLY A 72 2.72 -4.52 6.14
N LEU A 73 1.71 -5.25 5.68
CA LEU A 73 1.77 -6.72 5.60
C LEU A 73 2.88 -7.27 4.68
N HIS A 74 3.32 -6.48 3.68
CA HIS A 74 4.49 -6.82 2.89
C HIS A 74 5.79 -6.52 3.61
N ASP A 75 5.82 -5.47 4.42
CA ASP A 75 6.99 -5.09 5.23
C ASP A 75 7.25 -6.14 6.31
N LEU A 76 6.20 -6.65 6.95
CA LEU A 76 6.24 -7.72 7.96
C LEU A 76 6.56 -9.11 7.40
N LYS A 77 6.57 -9.29 6.07
CA LYS A 77 6.91 -10.57 5.45
C LYS A 77 8.36 -10.94 5.76
N TYR A 78 8.58 -12.18 6.21
CA TYR A 78 9.93 -12.71 6.41
C TYR A 78 10.56 -13.16 5.10
N VAL A 79 11.82 -12.81 4.94
CA VAL A 79 12.67 -13.12 3.79
C VAL A 79 14.01 -13.71 4.29
N PRO A 80 14.76 -14.49 3.47
CA PRO A 80 16.08 -14.98 3.85
C PRO A 80 17.08 -13.82 3.98
N ALA A 81 18.27 -14.10 4.48
CA ALA A 81 19.35 -13.12 4.63
C ALA A 81 19.64 -12.38 3.32
N THR A 82 19.53 -13.08 2.18
CA THR A 82 19.68 -12.54 0.83
C THR A 82 18.45 -12.86 -0.03
N GLY A 83 17.97 -11.86 -0.78
CA GLY A 83 16.78 -11.97 -1.63
C GLY A 83 15.48 -11.60 -0.90
N ASP A 84 14.36 -11.80 -1.60
CA ASP A 84 13.01 -11.34 -1.20
C ASP A 84 11.96 -12.47 -1.17
N LYS A 85 12.40 -13.73 -1.30
CA LYS A 85 11.53 -14.91 -1.33
C LYS A 85 10.90 -15.12 0.06
N LEU A 86 9.60 -15.39 0.07
CA LEU A 86 8.88 -15.71 1.30
C LEU A 86 9.57 -16.86 2.06
N THR A 87 9.81 -16.66 3.35
CA THR A 87 10.53 -17.60 4.20
C THR A 87 9.82 -17.76 5.54
N ASP A 88 9.95 -18.94 6.16
CA ASP A 88 9.44 -19.18 7.52
C ASP A 88 10.24 -18.28 8.50
N PRO A 89 9.56 -17.53 9.38
CA PRO A 89 10.22 -16.72 10.41
C PRO A 89 11.19 -17.52 11.31
N LYS A 90 10.97 -18.83 11.47
CA LYS A 90 11.83 -19.73 12.26
C LYS A 90 13.09 -20.17 11.52
N THR A 91 13.22 -19.90 10.23
CA THR A 91 14.41 -20.24 9.45
C THR A 91 15.60 -19.42 9.95
N PRO A 92 16.75 -20.05 10.28
CA PRO A 92 17.94 -19.30 10.69
C PRO A 92 18.34 -18.26 9.64
N GLY A 93 18.60 -17.03 10.10
CA GLY A 93 18.97 -15.90 9.24
C GLY A 93 17.80 -15.24 8.51
N SER A 94 16.55 -15.69 8.72
CA SER A 94 15.38 -14.98 8.22
C SER A 94 15.19 -13.62 8.94
N ARG A 95 14.63 -12.66 8.23
CA ARG A 95 14.38 -11.31 8.75
C ARG A 95 13.12 -10.72 8.15
N PRO A 96 12.46 -9.75 8.80
CA PRO A 96 11.41 -8.98 8.14
C PRO A 96 11.94 -8.34 6.85
N GLN A 97 11.12 -8.29 5.82
CA GLN A 97 11.47 -7.70 4.53
C GLN A 97 11.88 -6.23 4.71
N VAL A 98 11.15 -5.51 5.55
CA VAL A 98 11.49 -4.15 5.97
C VAL A 98 11.46 -4.11 7.50
N PRO A 99 12.59 -3.85 8.18
CA PRO A 99 12.62 -3.66 9.62
C PRO A 99 11.72 -2.50 10.06
N ARG A 100 11.16 -2.58 11.28
CA ARG A 100 10.19 -1.59 11.80
C ARG A 100 10.68 -0.15 11.72
N GLU A 101 11.92 0.11 12.13
CA GLU A 101 12.52 1.46 12.08
C GLU A 101 12.63 1.98 10.63
N GLN A 102 13.00 1.11 9.70
CA GLN A 102 13.05 1.45 8.29
C GLN A 102 11.65 1.66 7.70
N TYR A 103 10.66 0.85 8.12
CA TYR A 103 9.26 1.01 7.74
C TYR A 103 8.75 2.39 8.13
N GLU A 104 8.95 2.82 9.38
CA GLU A 104 8.55 4.14 9.86
C GLU A 104 9.22 5.26 9.06
N ALA A 105 10.54 5.17 8.85
CA ALA A 105 11.29 6.17 8.07
C ALA A 105 10.79 6.25 6.61
N ASN A 106 10.51 5.10 5.99
CA ASN A 106 9.98 5.03 4.64
C ASN A 106 8.58 5.64 4.56
N LEU A 107 7.71 5.29 5.52
CA LEU A 107 6.34 5.78 5.57
C LEU A 107 6.30 7.30 5.72
N ARG A 108 7.14 7.87 6.59
CA ARG A 108 7.28 9.32 6.74
C ARG A 108 7.65 10.01 5.43
N LYS A 109 8.57 9.44 4.65
CA LYS A 109 8.96 9.96 3.33
C LYS A 109 7.79 9.88 2.33
N LEU A 110 7.07 8.76 2.32
CA LEU A 110 5.90 8.55 1.44
C LEU A 110 4.80 9.56 1.77
N VAL A 111 4.47 9.73 3.06
CA VAL A 111 3.48 10.73 3.50
C VAL A 111 3.90 12.13 3.10
N ALA A 112 5.16 12.52 3.37
CA ALA A 112 5.67 13.83 2.98
C ALA A 112 5.60 14.07 1.46
N ARG A 113 5.82 13.02 0.65
CA ARG A 113 5.69 13.11 -0.81
C ARG A 113 4.24 13.27 -1.25
N MET A 114 3.32 12.50 -0.65
CA MET A 114 1.88 12.60 -0.95
C MET A 114 1.29 13.94 -0.50
N GLN A 115 1.72 14.49 0.64
CA GLN A 115 1.29 15.82 1.10
C GLN A 115 1.58 16.94 0.09
N LYS A 116 2.66 16.82 -0.69
CA LYS A 116 3.01 17.80 -1.73
C LYS A 116 2.01 17.86 -2.89
N THR A 117 1.14 16.87 -3.02
CA THR A 117 0.05 16.90 -4.03
C THR A 117 -1.09 17.82 -3.65
N GLY A 118 -1.21 18.20 -2.37
CA GLY A 118 -2.35 18.95 -1.84
C GLY A 118 -3.61 18.09 -1.61
N ALA A 119 -3.56 16.79 -1.87
CA ALA A 119 -4.67 15.87 -1.63
C ALA A 119 -4.94 15.65 -0.15
N THR A 120 -6.20 15.38 0.20
CA THR A 120 -6.56 14.84 1.52
C THR A 120 -6.01 13.43 1.64
N LEU A 121 -5.20 13.17 2.68
CA LEU A 121 -4.62 11.86 2.92
C LEU A 121 -5.47 11.05 3.90
N ILE A 122 -5.77 9.81 3.55
CA ILE A 122 -6.46 8.84 4.41
C ILE A 122 -5.51 7.65 4.63
N TRP A 123 -5.02 7.51 5.85
CA TRP A 123 -4.25 6.37 6.29
C TRP A 123 -5.16 5.21 6.69
N ALA A 124 -4.99 4.05 6.06
CA ALA A 124 -5.58 2.80 6.52
C ALA A 124 -4.53 2.01 7.31
N ALA A 125 -4.72 1.90 8.61
CA ALA A 125 -3.84 1.12 9.47
C ALA A 125 -3.78 -0.35 9.00
N THR A 126 -2.60 -0.95 9.12
CA THR A 126 -2.40 -2.37 8.81
C THR A 126 -3.09 -3.22 9.88
N THR A 127 -3.84 -4.20 9.43
CA THR A 127 -4.43 -5.18 10.34
C THR A 127 -3.34 -6.07 10.94
N PRO A 128 -3.49 -6.54 12.19
CA PRO A 128 -2.59 -7.55 12.74
C PRO A 128 -2.52 -8.78 11.85
N VAL A 129 -1.37 -9.44 11.82
CA VAL A 129 -1.16 -10.66 11.03
C VAL A 129 -2.08 -11.77 11.57
N PRO A 130 -2.97 -12.35 10.73
CA PRO A 130 -3.85 -13.40 11.19
C PRO A 130 -3.10 -14.72 11.48
N PRO A 131 -3.65 -15.60 12.33
CA PRO A 131 -3.12 -16.95 12.53
C PRO A 131 -3.01 -17.70 11.19
N GLY A 132 -1.92 -18.44 11.01
CA GLY A 132 -1.66 -19.24 9.80
C GLY A 132 -1.14 -18.45 8.59
N ALA A 133 -0.93 -17.16 8.69
CA ALA A 133 -0.32 -16.37 7.61
C ALA A 133 1.12 -16.84 7.34
N GLN A 134 1.36 -17.29 6.11
CA GLN A 134 2.67 -17.79 5.72
C GLN A 134 3.74 -16.69 5.74
N GLY A 135 4.92 -17.04 6.25
CA GLY A 135 6.09 -16.16 6.29
C GLY A 135 5.89 -14.88 7.11
N ARG A 136 5.03 -14.92 8.11
CA ARG A 136 4.77 -13.85 9.08
C ARG A 136 4.55 -14.42 10.47
N ILE A 137 4.68 -13.59 11.48
CA ILE A 137 4.39 -13.94 12.88
C ILE A 137 2.94 -13.53 13.17
N ALA A 138 2.12 -14.47 13.65
CA ALA A 138 0.74 -14.21 14.02
C ALA A 138 0.65 -13.12 15.10
N GLY A 139 -0.26 -12.17 14.93
CA GLY A 139 -0.42 -11.04 15.83
C GLY A 139 0.60 -9.92 15.64
N ASP A 140 1.58 -10.08 14.73
CA ASP A 140 2.55 -9.02 14.45
C ASP A 140 1.86 -7.83 13.74
N GLU A 141 2.37 -6.65 14.04
CA GLU A 141 1.84 -5.38 13.52
C GLU A 141 2.98 -4.36 13.31
N VAL A 142 2.76 -3.37 12.46
CA VAL A 142 3.76 -2.34 12.11
C VAL A 142 3.65 -1.07 12.96
N ALA A 143 2.56 -0.93 13.69
CA ALA A 143 2.30 0.25 14.55
C ALA A 143 2.80 0.03 15.96
#